data_829424e15095388d45ce1fe60c45e1a2
#
_entry.id   829424e15095388d45ce1fe60c45e1a2
#
_cell.length_a   1.000
_cell.length_b   1.000
_cell.length_c   1.000
_cell.angle_alpha   90.00
_cell.angle_beta   90.00
_cell.angle_gamma   90.00
#
_symmetry.space_group_name_H-M   'P 1'
#
loop_
_entity.id
_entity.type
_entity.pdbx_description
1 polymer ?
#
loop_
_entity_poly.entity_id
_entity_poly.type
_entity_poly.pdbx_seq_one_letter_code
_entity_poly.pdbx_strand_id
1 'polypeptide(L)'
;MSASAPVRLPARFLEKIWGAQDLAPWFPASQNKIGEVWFEADLPLLVKFVFTSERLSVQVHPDDAFAKAHENSLGKTEMWYILRADPGARLALGLRQSVSREKLHEAALSGEIEDLLNWITVEAGDAFFVPAGTVHAIGPGLAICEIQQDSDITYRLYDYGRRRELHLDQALQVASLEASNIKSQMLPIDCQYFHTELARIVIPLEYVPEPRRFHILIFLSGMGAIANQPFREGEAWLVPAGAERFTINPTGDPVKFLRTWVP
;
A
#
# COMPACT_ATOMS: atom_id res chain seq x y z
N MET A 1 -3.22 3.22 34.53
CA MET A 1 -3.36 3.84 33.20
C MET A 1 -4.59 3.19 32.57
N SER A 2 -5.58 3.98 32.17
CA SER A 2 -6.80 3.44 31.50
C SER A 2 -6.34 2.77 30.21
N ALA A 3 -6.64 1.48 30.04
CA ALA A 3 -6.39 0.78 28.80
C ALA A 3 -7.17 1.49 27.67
N SER A 4 -6.47 1.93 26.63
CA SER A 4 -7.07 2.73 25.57
C SER A 4 -7.90 1.83 24.65
N ALA A 5 -9.10 2.28 24.30
CA ALA A 5 -9.98 1.59 23.35
C ALA A 5 -9.43 1.71 21.91
N PRO A 6 -9.89 0.88 20.96
CA PRO A 6 -9.63 1.08 19.54
C PRO A 6 -10.03 2.48 19.07
N VAL A 7 -9.20 3.10 18.23
CA VAL A 7 -9.40 4.46 17.71
C VAL A 7 -9.40 4.44 16.19
N ARG A 8 -10.43 5.07 15.60
CA ARG A 8 -10.48 5.23 14.14
C ARG A 8 -9.42 6.25 13.71
N LEU A 9 -8.59 5.85 12.74
CA LEU A 9 -7.59 6.74 12.15
C LEU A 9 -8.27 7.74 11.20
N PRO A 10 -7.82 9.00 11.21
CA PRO A 10 -8.32 9.98 10.25
C PRO A 10 -7.87 9.61 8.84
N ALA A 11 -8.76 9.82 7.87
CA ALA A 11 -8.48 9.63 6.45
C ALA A 11 -8.14 10.98 5.81
N ARG A 12 -6.94 11.12 5.22
CA ARG A 12 -6.52 12.29 4.46
C ARG A 12 -6.52 11.99 2.98
N PHE A 13 -7.31 12.72 2.21
CA PHE A 13 -7.46 12.57 0.76
C PHE A 13 -6.43 13.43 0.02
N LEU A 14 -5.70 12.81 -0.90
CA LEU A 14 -4.63 13.45 -1.68
C LEU A 14 -4.97 13.40 -3.16
N GLU A 15 -5.10 14.57 -3.75
CA GLU A 15 -5.29 14.71 -5.19
C GLU A 15 -4.01 14.38 -5.94
N LYS A 16 -4.14 13.53 -6.96
CA LYS A 16 -3.05 13.17 -7.86
C LYS A 16 -3.56 13.19 -9.30
N ILE A 17 -2.72 13.60 -10.22
CA ILE A 17 -3.09 13.69 -11.66
C ILE A 17 -3.54 12.33 -12.23
N TRP A 18 -3.07 11.23 -11.67
CA TRP A 18 -3.39 9.85 -12.06
C TRP A 18 -4.51 9.23 -11.20
N GLY A 19 -5.03 9.96 -10.23
CA GLY A 19 -6.07 9.51 -9.32
C GLY A 19 -7.42 9.24 -10.01
N ALA A 20 -8.35 8.67 -9.28
CA ALA A 20 -9.71 8.39 -9.74
C ALA A 20 -10.74 9.28 -9.05
N GLN A 21 -11.91 9.46 -9.67
CA GLN A 21 -13.07 10.13 -9.07
C GLN A 21 -14.03 9.11 -8.43
N ASP A 22 -14.07 7.88 -8.95
CA ASP A 22 -14.80 6.76 -8.37
C ASP A 22 -13.94 6.04 -7.34
N LEU A 23 -14.31 6.19 -6.07
CA LEU A 23 -13.64 5.57 -4.93
C LEU A 23 -14.52 4.52 -4.24
N ALA A 24 -15.66 4.18 -4.87
CA ALA A 24 -16.62 3.22 -4.31
C ALA A 24 -16.02 1.81 -4.21
N PRO A 25 -16.47 0.99 -3.22
CA PRO A 25 -17.49 1.33 -2.21
C PRO A 25 -16.91 2.05 -0.99
N TRP A 26 -15.58 2.19 -0.87
CA TRP A 26 -14.89 2.64 0.36
C TRP A 26 -15.16 4.10 0.70
N PHE A 27 -15.25 4.97 -0.32
CA PHE A 27 -15.49 6.39 -0.14
C PHE A 27 -16.50 6.91 -1.17
N PRO A 28 -17.19 8.02 -0.88
CA PRO A 28 -18.02 8.72 -1.87
C PRO A 28 -17.20 9.14 -3.08
N ALA A 29 -17.86 9.22 -4.23
CA ALA A 29 -17.25 9.78 -5.44
C ALA A 29 -16.79 11.23 -5.19
N SER A 30 -15.63 11.58 -5.77
CA SER A 30 -15.03 12.90 -5.64
C SER A 30 -15.15 13.68 -6.95
N GLN A 31 -15.26 15.02 -6.85
CA GLN A 31 -15.17 15.90 -8.03
C GLN A 31 -13.72 15.97 -8.55
N ASN A 32 -12.74 15.81 -7.67
CA ASN A 32 -11.33 15.83 -7.99
C ASN A 32 -10.78 14.40 -8.10
N LYS A 33 -9.69 14.23 -8.84
CA LYS A 33 -8.99 12.96 -8.92
C LYS A 33 -8.24 12.69 -7.61
N ILE A 34 -8.76 11.78 -6.79
CA ILE A 34 -8.08 11.30 -5.58
C ILE A 34 -7.20 10.13 -5.95
N GLY A 35 -5.90 10.26 -5.74
CA GLY A 35 -4.95 9.16 -5.97
C GLY A 35 -4.69 8.35 -4.74
N GLU A 36 -4.64 8.99 -3.57
CA GLU A 36 -4.31 8.32 -2.32
C GLU A 36 -5.22 8.78 -1.19
N VAL A 37 -5.56 7.86 -0.30
CA VAL A 37 -6.21 8.14 0.99
C VAL A 37 -5.31 7.58 2.07
N TRP A 38 -4.70 8.44 2.87
CA TRP A 38 -3.77 8.07 3.93
C TRP A 38 -4.47 7.97 5.27
N PHE A 39 -4.12 6.91 6.03
CA PHE A 39 -4.53 6.73 7.42
C PHE A 39 -3.32 7.00 8.31
N GLU A 40 -3.18 8.25 8.72
CA GLU A 40 -2.00 8.73 9.44
C GLU A 40 -2.10 8.45 10.93
N ALA A 41 -1.02 7.97 11.49
CA ALA A 41 -0.80 7.83 12.93
C ALA A 41 0.70 8.02 13.20
N ASP A 42 1.04 8.35 14.44
CA ASP A 42 2.45 8.38 14.89
C ASP A 42 2.94 6.95 15.14
N LEU A 43 3.11 6.21 14.05
CA LEU A 43 3.48 4.80 14.00
C LEU A 43 4.56 4.58 12.92
N PRO A 44 5.37 3.52 13.02
CA PRO A 44 6.37 3.21 11.99
C PRO A 44 5.79 2.64 10.70
N LEU A 45 4.47 2.58 10.58
CA LEU A 45 3.73 2.11 9.41
C LEU A 45 2.76 3.16 8.91
N LEU A 46 2.68 3.31 7.60
CA LEU A 46 1.65 4.08 6.92
C LEU A 46 0.75 3.15 6.11
N VAL A 47 -0.56 3.31 6.28
CA VAL A 47 -1.59 2.62 5.50
C VAL A 47 -2.21 3.60 4.53
N LYS A 48 -2.38 3.16 3.27
CA LYS A 48 -3.02 3.97 2.23
C LYS A 48 -4.02 3.15 1.43
N PHE A 49 -5.03 3.84 0.89
CA PHE A 49 -5.76 3.35 -0.27
C PHE A 49 -5.31 4.15 -1.49
N VAL A 50 -4.98 3.45 -2.57
CA VAL A 50 -4.50 4.02 -3.83
C VAL A 50 -5.55 3.76 -4.91
N PHE A 51 -5.96 4.80 -5.64
CA PHE A 51 -6.98 4.72 -6.69
C PHE A 51 -6.43 5.28 -7.98
N THR A 52 -6.48 4.49 -9.07
CA THR A 52 -5.85 4.87 -10.33
C THR A 52 -6.83 4.95 -11.48
N SER A 53 -6.91 6.08 -12.18
CA SER A 53 -7.55 6.21 -13.49
C SER A 53 -6.53 6.35 -14.62
N GLU A 54 -5.27 6.64 -14.28
CA GLU A 54 -4.13 6.70 -15.18
C GLU A 54 -2.93 5.97 -14.55
N ARG A 55 -1.87 5.78 -15.31
CA ARG A 55 -0.64 5.13 -14.82
C ARG A 55 0.07 5.99 -13.78
N LEU A 56 0.51 5.40 -12.68
CA LEU A 56 1.53 6.00 -11.83
C LEU A 56 2.86 6.04 -12.58
N SER A 57 3.75 6.95 -12.12
CA SER A 57 5.14 6.96 -12.62
C SER A 57 5.82 5.61 -12.41
N VAL A 58 6.79 5.29 -13.26
CA VAL A 58 7.77 4.26 -12.95
C VAL A 58 8.69 4.83 -11.87
N GLN A 59 8.79 4.14 -10.75
CA GLN A 59 9.44 4.62 -9.54
C GLN A 59 10.14 3.49 -8.77
N VAL A 60 10.98 3.89 -7.82
CA VAL A 60 11.67 2.99 -6.91
C VAL A 60 11.82 3.68 -5.55
N HIS A 61 11.87 2.91 -4.49
CA HIS A 61 12.04 3.38 -3.12
C HIS A 61 13.36 2.88 -2.52
N PRO A 62 14.05 3.71 -1.71
CA PRO A 62 15.27 3.30 -1.03
C PRO A 62 15.01 2.34 0.13
N ASP A 63 16.03 1.61 0.52
CA ASP A 63 16.10 0.92 1.82
C ASP A 63 16.43 1.89 2.97
N ASP A 64 16.42 1.38 4.21
CA ASP A 64 16.69 2.18 5.41
C ASP A 64 18.10 2.79 5.40
N ALA A 65 19.08 2.06 4.90
CA ALA A 65 20.47 2.52 4.91
C ALA A 65 20.66 3.73 4.00
N PHE A 66 20.11 3.66 2.79
CA PHE A 66 20.15 4.76 1.83
C PHE A 66 19.29 5.94 2.29
N ALA A 67 18.06 5.68 2.71
CA ALA A 67 17.14 6.72 3.17
C ALA A 67 17.69 7.49 4.38
N LYS A 68 18.29 6.80 5.35
CA LYS A 68 18.92 7.43 6.49
C LYS A 68 20.11 8.30 6.11
N ALA A 69 20.93 7.83 5.16
CA ALA A 69 22.14 8.55 4.77
C ALA A 69 21.86 9.81 3.93
N HIS A 70 20.78 9.81 3.11
CA HIS A 70 20.54 10.85 2.11
C HIS A 70 19.31 11.72 2.40
N GLU A 71 18.29 11.15 3.10
CA GLU A 71 17.00 11.82 3.30
C GLU A 71 16.64 12.03 4.79
N ASN A 72 17.48 11.50 5.70
CA ASN A 72 17.20 11.46 7.14
C ASN A 72 15.83 10.85 7.48
N SER A 73 15.47 9.78 6.80
CA SER A 73 14.17 9.11 6.84
C SER A 73 14.31 7.58 6.91
N LEU A 74 13.17 6.90 7.00
CA LEU A 74 13.07 5.45 6.82
C LEU A 74 13.09 5.09 5.32
N GLY A 75 13.47 3.86 5.03
CA GLY A 75 13.24 3.25 3.72
C GLY A 75 11.75 3.04 3.46
N LYS A 76 11.43 2.49 2.29
CA LYS A 76 10.05 2.25 1.93
C LYS A 76 9.88 0.87 1.31
N THR A 77 9.85 -0.14 2.18
CA THR A 77 9.34 -1.47 1.85
C THR A 77 7.85 -1.49 2.04
N GLU A 78 7.12 -2.07 1.11
CA GLU A 78 5.67 -2.02 1.07
C GLU A 78 5.05 -3.36 0.67
N MET A 79 3.76 -3.50 0.90
CA MET A 79 2.93 -4.54 0.33
C MET A 79 1.65 -3.93 -0.25
N TRP A 80 1.11 -4.58 -1.27
CA TRP A 80 -0.13 -4.20 -1.91
C TRP A 80 -1.14 -5.33 -1.80
N TYR A 81 -2.38 -4.98 -1.44
CA TYR A 81 -3.53 -5.85 -1.55
C TYR A 81 -4.52 -5.25 -2.53
N ILE A 82 -4.86 -5.97 -3.58
CA ILE A 82 -5.74 -5.47 -4.65
C ILE A 82 -7.20 -5.51 -4.16
N LEU A 83 -7.79 -4.34 -4.01
CA LEU A 83 -9.18 -4.17 -3.58
C LEU A 83 -10.16 -4.31 -4.74
N ARG A 84 -9.80 -3.69 -5.88
CA ARG A 84 -10.55 -3.70 -7.14
C ARG A 84 -9.57 -3.63 -8.31
N ALA A 85 -9.87 -4.38 -9.37
CA ALA A 85 -9.15 -4.30 -10.63
C ALA A 85 -10.16 -4.33 -11.78
N ASP A 86 -10.04 -3.37 -12.70
CA ASP A 86 -10.78 -3.40 -13.95
C ASP A 86 -10.29 -4.57 -14.85
N PRO A 87 -11.10 -5.10 -15.76
CA PRO A 87 -10.68 -6.17 -16.64
C PRO A 87 -9.40 -5.83 -17.41
N GLY A 88 -8.35 -6.64 -17.21
CA GLY A 88 -7.03 -6.45 -17.82
C GLY A 88 -6.15 -5.41 -17.14
N ALA A 89 -6.55 -4.86 -15.98
CA ALA A 89 -5.70 -3.98 -15.19
C ALA A 89 -4.42 -4.71 -14.75
N ARG A 90 -3.32 -3.98 -14.72
CA ARG A 90 -2.01 -4.55 -14.42
C ARG A 90 -1.11 -3.58 -13.67
N LEU A 91 -0.16 -4.13 -12.96
CA LEU A 91 0.92 -3.41 -12.31
C LEU A 91 2.26 -4.00 -12.75
N ALA A 92 3.32 -3.26 -12.55
CA ALA A 92 4.68 -3.72 -12.85
C ALA A 92 5.50 -3.85 -11.56
N LEU A 93 6.15 -4.99 -11.37
CA LEU A 93 6.98 -5.28 -10.21
C LEU A 93 8.33 -5.84 -10.64
N GLY A 94 9.36 -4.97 -10.60
CA GLY A 94 10.72 -5.23 -11.03
C GLY A 94 10.87 -5.34 -12.54
N LEU A 95 12.03 -5.80 -12.95
CA LEU A 95 12.44 -5.94 -14.35
C LEU A 95 12.18 -7.36 -14.83
N ARG A 96 11.80 -7.53 -16.10
CA ARG A 96 11.59 -8.88 -16.71
C ARG A 96 12.88 -9.62 -17.05
N GLN A 97 14.01 -8.89 -17.08
CA GLN A 97 15.35 -9.43 -17.25
C GLN A 97 16.36 -8.53 -16.54
N SER A 98 17.52 -9.07 -16.17
CA SER A 98 18.60 -8.27 -15.61
C SER A 98 19.13 -7.29 -16.65
N VAL A 99 19.43 -6.07 -16.23
CA VAL A 99 19.98 -5.01 -17.09
C VAL A 99 21.15 -4.33 -16.41
N SER A 100 21.98 -3.62 -17.20
CA SER A 100 22.99 -2.73 -16.60
C SER A 100 22.35 -1.41 -16.14
N ARG A 101 23.04 -0.69 -15.28
CA ARG A 101 22.63 0.63 -14.80
C ARG A 101 22.49 1.64 -15.94
N GLU A 102 23.44 1.60 -16.89
CA GLU A 102 23.45 2.42 -18.09
C GLU A 102 22.21 2.15 -18.95
N LYS A 103 21.88 0.85 -19.16
CA LYS A 103 20.67 0.47 -19.93
C LYS A 103 19.40 0.94 -19.25
N LEU A 104 19.28 0.82 -17.91
CA LEU A 104 18.13 1.33 -17.17
C LEU A 104 18.01 2.86 -17.29
N HIS A 105 19.14 3.57 -17.22
CA HIS A 105 19.17 5.04 -17.40
C HIS A 105 18.71 5.46 -18.80
N GLU A 106 19.28 4.87 -19.85
CA GLU A 106 18.88 5.14 -21.24
C GLU A 106 17.40 4.86 -21.48
N ALA A 107 16.91 3.71 -20.97
CA ALA A 107 15.52 3.32 -21.10
C ALA A 107 14.57 4.27 -20.35
N ALA A 108 14.98 4.79 -19.18
CA ALA A 108 14.22 5.80 -18.46
C ALA A 108 14.10 7.11 -19.23
N LEU A 109 15.15 7.55 -19.91
CA LEU A 109 15.15 8.77 -20.72
C LEU A 109 14.35 8.62 -22.03
N SER A 110 14.45 7.47 -22.68
CA SER A 110 13.75 7.21 -23.97
C SER A 110 12.29 6.80 -23.80
N GLY A 111 11.89 6.33 -22.59
CA GLY A 111 10.59 5.71 -22.32
C GLY A 111 10.55 4.21 -22.58
N GLU A 112 11.61 3.61 -23.12
CA GLU A 112 11.72 2.16 -23.29
C GLU A 112 11.71 1.38 -21.96
N ILE A 113 11.80 2.08 -20.83
CA ILE A 113 11.71 1.48 -19.50
C ILE A 113 10.42 0.66 -19.33
N GLU A 114 9.33 1.03 -19.98
CA GLU A 114 8.07 0.28 -19.94
C GLU A 114 8.24 -1.15 -20.48
N ASP A 115 9.11 -1.34 -21.48
CA ASP A 115 9.42 -2.64 -22.08
C ASP A 115 10.34 -3.50 -21.20
N LEU A 116 11.06 -2.88 -20.28
CA LEU A 116 11.89 -3.57 -19.32
C LEU A 116 11.13 -4.09 -18.10
N LEU A 117 9.96 -3.50 -17.82
CA LEU A 117 9.17 -3.84 -16.63
C LEU A 117 8.50 -5.20 -16.72
N ASN A 118 8.43 -5.89 -15.59
CA ASN A 118 7.64 -7.11 -15.41
C ASN A 118 6.18 -6.76 -15.10
N TRP A 119 5.37 -6.63 -16.16
CA TRP A 119 3.94 -6.33 -16.06
C TRP A 119 3.12 -7.58 -15.71
N ILE A 120 2.31 -7.50 -14.67
CA ILE A 120 1.46 -8.57 -14.12
C ILE A 120 0.01 -8.13 -14.20
N THR A 121 -0.85 -8.94 -14.83
CA THR A 121 -2.31 -8.77 -14.75
C THR A 121 -2.76 -9.20 -13.37
N VAL A 122 -3.65 -8.41 -12.77
CA VAL A 122 -4.07 -8.63 -11.39
C VAL A 122 -5.59 -8.66 -11.25
N GLU A 123 -6.04 -9.31 -10.17
CA GLU A 123 -7.44 -9.42 -9.81
C GLU A 123 -7.64 -8.99 -8.34
N ALA A 124 -8.88 -8.66 -7.98
CA ALA A 124 -9.21 -8.35 -6.60
C ALA A 124 -8.90 -9.55 -5.67
N GLY A 125 -8.19 -9.31 -4.60
CA GLY A 125 -7.71 -10.32 -3.66
C GLY A 125 -6.25 -10.73 -3.84
N ASP A 126 -5.60 -10.36 -4.93
CA ASP A 126 -4.15 -10.54 -5.09
C ASP A 126 -3.39 -9.72 -4.06
N ALA A 127 -2.29 -10.28 -3.57
CA ALA A 127 -1.38 -9.58 -2.67
C ALA A 127 0.08 -9.70 -3.14
N PHE A 128 0.83 -8.63 -2.98
CA PHE A 128 2.22 -8.54 -3.44
C PHE A 128 3.10 -7.96 -2.34
N PHE A 129 4.25 -8.57 -2.12
CA PHE A 129 5.33 -7.98 -1.35
C PHE A 129 6.27 -7.21 -2.27
N VAL A 130 6.54 -5.96 -1.95
CA VAL A 130 7.33 -5.02 -2.76
C VAL A 130 8.48 -4.50 -1.91
N PRO A 131 9.60 -5.21 -1.87
CA PRO A 131 10.78 -4.75 -1.13
C PRO A 131 11.36 -3.46 -1.72
N ALA A 132 11.98 -2.65 -0.86
CA ALA A 132 12.78 -1.52 -1.30
C ALA A 132 13.75 -1.92 -2.42
N GLY A 133 14.04 -1.01 -3.35
CA GLY A 133 14.83 -1.28 -4.55
C GLY A 133 14.05 -1.87 -5.73
N THR A 134 12.81 -2.32 -5.54
CA THR A 134 11.98 -2.81 -6.64
C THR A 134 11.51 -1.66 -7.53
N VAL A 135 11.93 -1.64 -8.79
CA VAL A 135 11.37 -0.71 -9.80
C VAL A 135 9.94 -1.13 -10.10
N HIS A 136 8.98 -0.23 -9.96
CA HIS A 136 7.57 -0.58 -10.09
C HIS A 136 6.73 0.54 -10.72
N ALA A 137 5.55 0.16 -11.18
CA ALA A 137 4.51 1.08 -11.65
C ALA A 137 3.13 0.46 -11.45
N ILE A 138 2.12 1.29 -11.26
CA ILE A 138 0.72 0.87 -11.14
C ILE A 138 -0.03 1.37 -12.37
N GLY A 139 -0.72 0.46 -13.06
CA GLY A 139 -1.57 0.78 -14.20
C GLY A 139 -2.88 1.44 -13.79
N PRO A 140 -3.69 1.86 -14.76
CA PRO A 140 -5.02 2.42 -14.50
C PRO A 140 -6.02 1.33 -14.10
N GLY A 141 -7.14 1.74 -13.49
CA GLY A 141 -8.26 0.86 -13.17
C GLY A 141 -8.08 0.02 -11.92
N LEU A 142 -7.23 0.46 -10.99
CA LEU A 142 -6.93 -0.25 -9.75
C LEU A 142 -7.38 0.54 -8.52
N ALA A 143 -7.87 -0.20 -7.51
CA ALA A 143 -7.91 0.24 -6.12
C ALA A 143 -7.07 -0.73 -5.29
N ILE A 144 -6.14 -0.19 -4.51
CA ILE A 144 -5.14 -0.97 -3.76
C ILE A 144 -5.13 -0.51 -2.31
N CYS A 145 -5.05 -1.45 -1.37
CA CYS A 145 -4.62 -1.16 -0.01
C CYS A 145 -3.10 -1.36 0.06
N GLU A 146 -2.38 -0.29 0.33
CA GLU A 146 -0.92 -0.26 0.50
C GLU A 146 -0.58 -0.17 1.98
N ILE A 147 0.30 -1.04 2.45
CA ILE A 147 0.88 -1.03 3.79
C ILE A 147 2.38 -0.91 3.61
N GLN A 148 2.98 0.10 4.23
CA GLN A 148 4.39 0.44 4.03
C GLN A 148 5.05 0.93 5.32
N GLN A 149 6.39 1.00 5.33
CA GLN A 149 7.11 1.80 6.32
C GLN A 149 6.61 3.26 6.24
N ASP A 150 6.64 3.98 7.36
CA ASP A 150 6.24 5.39 7.42
C ASP A 150 7.28 6.28 6.72
N SER A 151 7.22 6.28 5.40
CA SER A 151 8.12 7.01 4.50
C SER A 151 7.38 7.43 3.25
N ASP A 152 7.63 8.64 2.75
CA ASP A 152 7.07 9.16 1.49
C ASP A 152 8.14 9.33 0.38
N ILE A 153 9.32 8.76 0.58
CA ILE A 153 10.42 8.88 -0.39
C ILE A 153 10.11 8.10 -1.64
N THR A 154 10.10 8.79 -2.77
CA THR A 154 9.83 8.22 -4.09
C THR A 154 10.83 8.76 -5.11
N TYR A 155 11.65 7.91 -5.67
CA TYR A 155 12.54 8.25 -6.78
C TYR A 155 11.90 7.85 -8.11
N ARG A 156 11.55 8.87 -8.90
CA ARG A 156 10.84 8.71 -10.17
C ARG A 156 11.83 8.51 -11.29
N LEU A 157 11.69 7.39 -12.01
CA LEU A 157 12.49 7.03 -13.19
C LEU A 157 11.86 7.51 -14.49
N TYR A 158 10.52 7.42 -14.61
CA TYR A 158 9.80 7.80 -15.83
C TYR A 158 8.37 8.22 -15.52
N ASP A 159 7.86 9.21 -16.25
CA ASP A 159 6.52 9.75 -15.97
C ASP A 159 5.66 9.98 -17.23
N TYR A 160 5.85 9.20 -18.26
CA TYR A 160 5.00 9.19 -19.47
C TYR A 160 4.90 10.58 -20.15
N GLY A 161 5.96 11.36 -20.10
CA GLY A 161 6.00 12.73 -20.67
C GLY A 161 5.32 13.82 -19.82
N ARG A 162 4.80 13.48 -18.63
CA ARG A 162 4.31 14.48 -17.68
C ARG A 162 5.48 15.30 -17.12
N ARG A 163 5.25 16.59 -16.80
CA ARG A 163 6.32 17.51 -16.37
C ARG A 163 6.64 17.43 -14.87
N ARG A 164 6.65 16.20 -14.29
CA ARG A 164 7.12 16.01 -12.92
C ARG A 164 8.61 15.73 -12.93
N GLU A 165 9.29 16.14 -11.86
CA GLU A 165 10.72 15.91 -11.69
C GLU A 165 11.05 14.42 -11.71
N LEU A 166 12.12 14.07 -12.40
CA LEU A 166 12.72 12.72 -12.38
C LEU A 166 13.93 12.72 -11.43
N HIS A 167 14.10 11.64 -10.70
CA HIS A 167 15.15 11.48 -9.69
C HIS A 167 16.12 10.37 -10.15
N LEU A 168 16.67 10.50 -11.38
CA LEU A 168 17.42 9.44 -12.04
C LEU A 168 18.64 8.99 -11.23
N ASP A 169 19.42 9.94 -10.72
CA ASP A 169 20.65 9.62 -9.99
C ASP A 169 20.40 8.80 -8.73
N GLN A 170 19.39 9.20 -7.93
CA GLN A 170 19.00 8.48 -6.72
C GLN A 170 18.35 7.13 -7.07
N ALA A 171 17.44 7.14 -8.06
CA ALA A 171 16.73 5.94 -8.48
C ALA A 171 17.71 4.85 -8.97
N LEU A 172 18.71 5.22 -9.77
CA LEU A 172 19.71 4.29 -10.29
C LEU A 172 20.65 3.74 -9.20
N GLN A 173 20.82 4.46 -8.09
CA GLN A 173 21.62 3.98 -6.96
C GLN A 173 20.90 2.92 -6.15
N VAL A 174 19.55 3.01 -6.04
CA VAL A 174 18.76 2.11 -5.19
C VAL A 174 18.04 1.00 -5.96
N ALA A 175 17.88 1.14 -7.28
CA ALA A 175 17.16 0.16 -8.10
C ALA A 175 17.86 -1.20 -8.14
N SER A 176 17.09 -2.27 -7.90
CA SER A 176 17.51 -3.62 -8.24
C SER A 176 17.56 -3.78 -9.76
N LEU A 177 18.70 -4.20 -10.26
CA LEU A 177 18.96 -4.41 -11.70
C LEU A 177 18.70 -5.84 -12.14
N GLU A 178 18.34 -6.71 -11.21
CA GLU A 178 18.11 -8.13 -11.47
C GLU A 178 16.69 -8.40 -11.98
N ALA A 179 16.56 -9.49 -12.72
CA ALA A 179 15.25 -9.96 -13.14
C ALA A 179 14.36 -10.27 -11.94
N SER A 180 13.13 -9.77 -11.98
CA SER A 180 12.14 -9.98 -10.91
C SER A 180 11.37 -11.29 -11.13
N ASN A 181 11.14 -11.98 -10.03
CA ASN A 181 10.23 -13.13 -9.97
C ASN A 181 9.03 -12.88 -9.03
N ILE A 182 8.76 -11.62 -8.69
CA ILE A 182 7.64 -11.24 -7.81
C ILE A 182 6.34 -11.69 -8.46
N LYS A 183 5.52 -12.35 -7.67
CA LYS A 183 4.18 -12.88 -8.04
C LYS A 183 3.20 -12.57 -6.93
N SER A 184 1.90 -12.68 -7.25
CA SER A 184 0.86 -12.71 -6.23
C SER A 184 1.12 -13.86 -5.24
N GLN A 185 0.92 -13.59 -3.98
CA GLN A 185 1.08 -14.55 -2.90
C GLN A 185 -0.11 -14.50 -1.94
N MET A 186 -0.31 -15.59 -1.22
CA MET A 186 -1.33 -15.62 -0.18
C MET A 186 -0.85 -14.87 1.07
N LEU A 187 -1.81 -14.24 1.76
CA LEU A 187 -1.55 -13.73 3.10
C LEU A 187 -1.43 -14.90 4.11
N PRO A 188 -0.61 -14.78 5.16
CA PRO A 188 0.05 -13.55 5.59
C PRO A 188 1.28 -13.19 4.75
N ILE A 189 1.57 -11.87 4.66
CA ILE A 189 2.86 -11.33 4.25
C ILE A 189 3.62 -10.92 5.50
N ASP A 190 4.85 -11.42 5.63
CA ASP A 190 5.69 -11.24 6.80
C ASP A 190 7.09 -10.74 6.39
N CYS A 191 7.55 -9.66 7.01
CA CYS A 191 8.89 -9.12 6.85
C CYS A 191 9.32 -8.42 8.14
N GLN A 192 10.55 -7.90 8.17
CA GLN A 192 11.05 -7.21 9.36
C GLN A 192 10.29 -5.91 9.73
N TYR A 193 9.51 -5.34 8.81
CA TYR A 193 8.82 -4.07 8.98
C TYR A 193 7.36 -4.23 9.36
N PHE A 194 6.71 -5.25 8.80
CA PHE A 194 5.30 -5.54 9.08
C PHE A 194 4.96 -7.01 8.89
N HIS A 195 3.99 -7.43 9.65
CA HIS A 195 3.21 -8.65 9.40
C HIS A 195 1.79 -8.25 9.05
N THR A 196 1.24 -8.81 7.98
CA THR A 196 -0.12 -8.50 7.53
C THR A 196 -0.86 -9.79 7.21
N GLU A 197 -2.05 -9.95 7.78
CA GLU A 197 -2.94 -11.07 7.53
C GLU A 197 -4.35 -10.61 7.15
N LEU A 198 -5.13 -11.48 6.49
CA LEU A 198 -6.52 -11.25 6.14
C LEU A 198 -7.42 -12.00 7.09
N ALA A 199 -8.37 -11.31 7.69
CA ALA A 199 -9.46 -11.89 8.48
C ALA A 199 -10.80 -11.74 7.76
N ARG A 200 -11.66 -12.75 7.91
CA ARG A 200 -13.06 -12.73 7.46
C ARG A 200 -13.95 -13.22 8.59
N ILE A 201 -14.88 -12.39 9.00
CA ILE A 201 -15.81 -12.70 10.08
C ILE A 201 -17.26 -12.62 9.61
N VAL A 202 -18.08 -13.53 10.09
CA VAL A 202 -19.53 -13.62 9.82
C VAL A 202 -20.37 -13.63 11.10
N ILE A 203 -19.71 -13.82 12.24
CA ILE A 203 -20.27 -13.80 13.59
C ILE A 203 -19.40 -12.87 14.46
N PRO A 204 -19.88 -12.45 15.63
CA PRO A 204 -19.07 -11.66 16.56
C PRO A 204 -17.72 -12.32 16.85
N LEU A 205 -16.65 -11.55 16.73
CA LEU A 205 -15.29 -11.94 17.04
C LEU A 205 -14.86 -11.30 18.35
N GLU A 206 -14.55 -12.11 19.37
CA GLU A 206 -13.85 -11.61 20.55
C GLU A 206 -12.39 -11.32 20.17
N TYR A 207 -12.00 -10.06 20.22
CA TYR A 207 -10.66 -9.61 19.91
C TYR A 207 -9.85 -9.41 21.19
N VAL A 208 -8.71 -10.10 21.29
CA VAL A 208 -7.78 -10.00 22.41
C VAL A 208 -6.53 -9.29 21.94
N PRO A 209 -6.36 -7.99 22.28
CA PRO A 209 -5.17 -7.23 21.90
C PRO A 209 -3.91 -7.80 22.54
N GLU A 210 -2.78 -7.68 21.83
CA GLU A 210 -1.50 -8.09 22.38
C GLU A 210 -0.98 -7.04 23.40
N PRO A 211 -0.34 -7.47 24.49
CA PRO A 211 0.12 -6.53 25.53
C PRO A 211 1.19 -5.57 25.09
N ARG A 212 1.98 -5.92 24.06
CA ARG A 212 3.18 -5.18 23.65
C ARG A 212 3.15 -4.69 22.22
N ARG A 213 2.11 -5.02 21.46
CA ARG A 213 1.98 -4.67 20.04
C ARG A 213 0.70 -3.92 19.80
N PHE A 214 0.77 -2.86 19.01
CA PHE A 214 -0.40 -2.28 18.40
C PHE A 214 -0.82 -3.11 17.19
N HIS A 215 -2.08 -3.05 16.81
CA HIS A 215 -2.55 -3.55 15.53
C HIS A 215 -3.26 -2.42 14.78
N ILE A 216 -3.15 -2.41 13.45
CA ILE A 216 -4.02 -1.61 12.60
C ILE A 216 -4.98 -2.58 11.91
N LEU A 217 -6.28 -2.35 12.09
CA LEU A 217 -7.36 -3.09 11.43
C LEU A 217 -7.88 -2.23 10.28
N ILE A 218 -7.80 -2.75 9.05
CA ILE A 218 -8.19 -2.02 7.84
C ILE A 218 -9.39 -2.74 7.25
N PHE A 219 -10.57 -2.14 7.35
CA PHE A 219 -11.82 -2.75 6.90
C PHE A 219 -11.98 -2.62 5.39
N LEU A 220 -11.91 -3.76 4.70
CA LEU A 220 -11.95 -3.86 3.24
C LEU A 220 -13.38 -3.97 2.71
N SER A 221 -14.26 -4.65 3.46
CA SER A 221 -15.67 -4.79 3.12
C SER A 221 -16.54 -5.04 4.34
N GLY A 222 -17.80 -4.66 4.24
CA GLY A 222 -18.80 -4.84 5.30
C GLY A 222 -18.79 -3.73 6.35
N MET A 223 -19.71 -3.83 7.29
CA MET A 223 -19.91 -2.86 8.37
C MET A 223 -20.23 -3.57 9.67
N GLY A 224 -20.19 -2.81 10.77
CA GLY A 224 -20.49 -3.36 12.09
C GLY A 224 -20.13 -2.43 13.23
N ALA A 225 -19.78 -3.00 14.38
CA ALA A 225 -19.28 -2.27 15.53
C ALA A 225 -17.97 -2.89 16.06
N ILE A 226 -17.01 -2.05 16.39
CA ILE A 226 -15.75 -2.39 17.08
C ILE A 226 -15.75 -1.70 18.44
N ALA A 227 -15.63 -2.46 19.53
CA ALA A 227 -15.73 -1.92 20.90
C ALA A 227 -16.96 -0.99 21.07
N ASN A 228 -18.12 -1.38 20.54
CA ASN A 228 -19.38 -0.62 20.51
C ASN A 228 -19.38 0.67 19.67
N GLN A 229 -18.32 0.95 18.92
CA GLN A 229 -18.27 2.09 17.98
C GLN A 229 -18.56 1.58 16.56
N PRO A 230 -19.41 2.26 15.78
CA PRO A 230 -19.71 1.82 14.42
C PRO A 230 -18.48 1.94 13.52
N PHE A 231 -18.29 0.94 12.66
CA PHE A 231 -17.32 0.98 11.57
C PHE A 231 -17.95 0.59 10.24
N ARG A 232 -17.30 0.97 9.16
CA ARG A 232 -17.64 0.55 7.79
C ARG A 232 -16.37 0.25 6.97
N GLU A 233 -16.54 -0.33 5.82
CA GLU A 233 -15.49 -0.46 4.83
C GLU A 233 -14.83 0.88 4.47
N GLY A 234 -13.55 0.85 4.16
CA GLY A 234 -12.75 2.06 3.90
C GLY A 234 -12.20 2.73 5.16
N GLU A 235 -12.40 2.16 6.34
CA GLU A 235 -11.85 2.70 7.59
C GLU A 235 -10.65 1.89 8.07
N ALA A 236 -9.70 2.58 8.69
CA ALA A 236 -8.60 1.97 9.44
C ALA A 236 -8.72 2.33 10.93
N TRP A 237 -8.44 1.36 11.78
CA TRP A 237 -8.57 1.48 13.23
C TRP A 237 -7.29 1.04 13.92
N LEU A 238 -6.76 1.88 14.79
CA LEU A 238 -5.65 1.54 15.66
C LEU A 238 -6.17 0.85 16.91
N VAL A 239 -5.68 -0.34 17.18
CA VAL A 239 -5.80 -1.05 18.45
C VAL A 239 -4.49 -0.87 19.20
N PRO A 240 -4.44 -0.06 20.27
CA PRO A 240 -3.21 0.16 21.03
C PRO A 240 -2.70 -1.11 21.69
N ALA A 241 -1.41 -1.16 21.94
CA ALA A 241 -0.81 -2.24 22.75
C ALA A 241 -1.43 -2.25 24.16
N GLY A 242 -1.78 -3.45 24.63
CA GLY A 242 -2.37 -3.63 25.96
C GLY A 242 -3.79 -3.06 26.10
N ALA A 243 -4.50 -2.76 25.01
CA ALA A 243 -5.91 -2.42 25.07
C ALA A 243 -6.73 -3.56 25.71
N GLU A 244 -7.86 -3.22 26.33
CA GLU A 244 -8.78 -4.25 26.84
C GLU A 244 -9.36 -5.08 25.70
N ARG A 245 -9.77 -6.33 26.01
CA ARG A 245 -10.50 -7.15 25.04
C ARG A 245 -11.81 -6.47 24.65
N PHE A 246 -12.19 -6.64 23.40
CA PHE A 246 -13.42 -6.09 22.86
C PHE A 246 -14.02 -7.03 21.80
N THR A 247 -15.20 -6.73 21.34
CA THR A 247 -15.84 -7.50 20.28
C THR A 247 -15.90 -6.70 18.99
N ILE A 248 -15.64 -7.38 17.87
CA ILE A 248 -15.95 -6.89 16.52
C ILE A 248 -17.24 -7.58 16.09
N ASN A 249 -18.32 -6.83 15.95
CA ASN A 249 -19.66 -7.32 15.62
C ASN A 249 -19.99 -6.99 14.18
N PRO A 250 -19.97 -7.95 13.24
CA PRO A 250 -20.43 -7.72 11.88
C PRO A 250 -21.95 -7.45 11.83
N THR A 251 -22.39 -6.61 10.91
CA THR A 251 -23.82 -6.34 10.67
C THR A 251 -24.13 -6.61 9.20
N GLY A 252 -25.02 -7.57 8.92
CA GLY A 252 -25.38 -7.97 7.56
C GLY A 252 -24.34 -8.85 6.89
N ASP A 253 -23.67 -8.34 5.89
CA ASP A 253 -22.69 -9.07 5.09
C ASP A 253 -21.40 -9.43 5.86
N PRO A 254 -20.65 -10.45 5.41
CA PRO A 254 -19.36 -10.78 5.98
C PRO A 254 -18.40 -9.60 5.96
N VAL A 255 -17.75 -9.33 7.09
CA VAL A 255 -16.71 -8.32 7.20
C VAL A 255 -15.36 -8.93 6.83
N LYS A 256 -14.62 -8.27 5.94
CA LYS A 256 -13.22 -8.58 5.65
C LYS A 256 -12.35 -7.41 6.11
N PHE A 257 -11.25 -7.71 6.78
CA PHE A 257 -10.27 -6.71 7.17
C PHE A 257 -8.85 -7.27 7.11
N LEU A 258 -7.88 -6.41 6.81
CA LEU A 258 -6.46 -6.70 7.04
C LEU A 258 -6.13 -6.32 8.48
N ARG A 259 -5.32 -7.17 9.12
CA ARG A 259 -4.68 -6.86 10.39
C ARG A 259 -3.19 -6.76 10.15
N THR A 260 -2.59 -5.63 10.52
CA THR A 260 -1.16 -5.40 10.35
C THR A 260 -0.52 -4.86 11.63
N TRP A 261 0.74 -5.21 11.86
CA TRP A 261 1.56 -4.77 12.99
C TRP A 261 3.04 -4.89 12.67
N VAL A 262 3.88 -4.28 13.49
CA VAL A 262 5.34 -4.49 13.45
C VAL A 262 5.69 -5.76 14.25
N PRO A 263 6.45 -6.71 13.72
CA PRO A 263 6.83 -7.97 14.36
C PRO A 263 7.59 -7.84 15.67
#